data_b5511bd23e40b41ff1c761b6e1d26c84
#
_entry.id   b5511bd23e40b41ff1c761b6e1d26c84
#
_cell.length_a   1.000
_cell.length_b   1.000
_cell.length_c   1.000
_cell.angle_alpha   90.00
_cell.angle_beta   90.00
_cell.angle_gamma   90.00
#
_symmetry.space_group_name_H-M   'P 1'
#
loop_
_entity.id
_entity.type
_entity.pdbx_description
1 polymer ?
#
loop_
_entity_poly.entity_id
_entity_poly.type
_entity_poly.pdbx_seq_one_letter_code
_entity_poly.pdbx_strand_id
1 'polypeptide(L)'
;MSEKHIGKVIQVIGPVLDIQFKDGELPDLLNAIEIDNHGRKLVVEVAQLTGDNVARCIAMSSTDGLVRGTDAVDTGESIRVPVGDQCLGRVFNLLGEPVDNKPAPTPEAYWPIHRPAPSYEEQQSTTEILETGIKVVDLICPYAKGGKIGLFGGAGVGKTVLIQELIYNIATEHNGYSVFTGVGERTREGNDLYGEMTESGVINKTALVYGQMNEPPGARMRVALSGLTMAEYFRDVKNQDVLLFIDNIFRFTQAGSEVSALLGRMPSAVGYQPTLATEMGALQERITSTRKGSITSVQAVYVPADDLTDPAPATTFTHLDATTVLSRDIASQGIYPAVDPLDSTSRILSPEVVGQEHYEIARDVQKVLQRYKELQDIIAIMGMDELSEEDKLTVSRARKVQRFLSQSFHVAEQFTGMPGQYVPLKETLRGFRMILNGECDDLPESAFLFAGTIDDVFAK
;
A
#
# COMPACT_ATOMS: atom_id res chain seq x y z
N MET A 1 -26.38 -31.49 7.52
CA MET A 1 -26.42 -30.08 7.96
C MET A 1 -25.94 -30.12 9.41
N SER A 2 -24.77 -29.53 9.71
CA SER A 2 -24.33 -29.41 11.10
C SER A 2 -25.35 -28.55 11.84
N GLU A 3 -25.77 -28.95 13.03
CA GLU A 3 -26.61 -28.10 13.87
C GLU A 3 -25.90 -26.76 14.05
N LYS A 4 -26.60 -25.66 13.73
CA LYS A 4 -26.05 -24.32 13.95
C LYS A 4 -26.05 -24.02 15.44
N HIS A 5 -24.89 -23.69 15.98
CA HIS A 5 -24.77 -23.25 17.36
C HIS A 5 -25.30 -21.84 17.52
N ILE A 6 -26.25 -21.64 18.41
CA ILE A 6 -26.91 -20.35 18.66
C ILE A 6 -26.60 -19.89 20.08
N GLY A 7 -25.93 -18.76 20.19
CA GLY A 7 -25.68 -18.06 21.44
C GLY A 7 -26.63 -16.90 21.66
N LYS A 8 -26.52 -16.26 22.82
CA LYS A 8 -27.27 -15.06 23.21
C LYS A 8 -26.33 -13.94 23.54
N VAL A 9 -26.58 -12.77 23.01
CA VAL A 9 -25.87 -11.56 23.40
C VAL A 9 -26.16 -11.24 24.85
N ILE A 10 -25.12 -11.17 25.68
CA ILE A 10 -25.26 -10.86 27.12
C ILE A 10 -24.73 -9.48 27.49
N GLN A 11 -23.84 -8.91 26.70
CA GLN A 11 -23.25 -7.59 26.96
C GLN A 11 -22.81 -6.93 25.63
N VAL A 12 -23.01 -5.63 25.54
CA VAL A 12 -22.52 -4.79 24.43
C VAL A 12 -21.74 -3.61 25.00
N ILE A 13 -20.48 -3.48 24.60
CA ILE A 13 -19.57 -2.41 25.02
C ILE A 13 -19.02 -1.76 23.75
N GLY A 14 -19.79 -0.85 23.14
CA GLY A 14 -19.44 -0.25 21.87
C GLY A 14 -19.23 -1.31 20.77
N PRO A 15 -18.04 -1.38 20.15
CA PRO A 15 -17.74 -2.36 19.10
C PRO A 15 -17.46 -3.79 19.61
N VAL A 16 -17.42 -4.00 20.93
CA VAL A 16 -17.15 -5.30 21.54
C VAL A 16 -18.41 -5.83 22.21
N LEU A 17 -18.71 -7.11 22.01
CA LEU A 17 -19.84 -7.76 22.65
C LEU A 17 -19.46 -9.14 23.18
N ASP A 18 -20.18 -9.55 24.23
CA ASP A 18 -20.08 -10.87 24.81
C ASP A 18 -21.31 -11.70 24.44
N ILE A 19 -21.08 -12.92 23.98
CA ILE A 19 -22.11 -13.86 23.55
C ILE A 19 -21.93 -15.14 24.35
N GLN A 20 -22.98 -15.58 25.01
CA GLN A 20 -22.99 -16.82 25.76
C GLN A 20 -23.59 -17.95 24.93
N PHE A 21 -22.87 -19.06 24.90
CA PHE A 21 -23.28 -20.31 24.23
C PHE A 21 -23.61 -21.40 25.27
N LYS A 22 -24.22 -22.46 24.80
CA LYS A 22 -24.43 -23.65 25.62
C LYS A 22 -23.14 -24.47 25.77
N ASP A 23 -23.12 -25.35 26.74
CA ASP A 23 -22.02 -26.27 26.92
C ASP A 23 -21.78 -27.10 25.65
N GLY A 24 -20.50 -27.13 25.20
CA GLY A 24 -20.11 -27.85 23.98
C GLY A 24 -20.43 -27.14 22.66
N GLU A 25 -21.04 -25.97 22.69
CA GLU A 25 -21.40 -25.18 21.50
C GLU A 25 -20.55 -23.92 21.33
N LEU A 26 -19.48 -23.73 22.12
CA LEU A 26 -18.62 -22.57 22.07
C LEU A 26 -17.92 -22.48 20.70
N PRO A 27 -17.95 -21.30 20.01
CA PRO A 27 -17.29 -21.15 18.73
C PRO A 27 -15.76 -21.13 18.87
N ASP A 28 -15.06 -21.47 17.80
CA ASP A 28 -13.61 -21.31 17.70
C ASP A 28 -13.23 -19.83 17.58
N LEU A 29 -11.99 -19.52 17.94
CA LEU A 29 -11.42 -18.19 17.71
C LEU A 29 -11.46 -17.85 16.23
N LEU A 30 -11.73 -16.57 15.93
CA LEU A 30 -11.85 -15.98 14.59
C LEU A 30 -13.09 -16.42 13.81
N ASN A 31 -13.96 -17.26 14.37
CA ASN A 31 -15.24 -17.57 13.74
C ASN A 31 -16.09 -16.30 13.55
N ALA A 32 -16.76 -16.22 12.41
CA ALA A 32 -17.79 -15.22 12.14
C ALA A 32 -19.10 -15.64 12.77
N ILE A 33 -19.71 -14.74 13.51
CA ILE A 33 -21.03 -14.93 14.14
C ILE A 33 -21.99 -13.93 13.51
N GLU A 34 -23.16 -14.39 13.07
CA GLU A 34 -24.18 -13.57 12.45
C GLU A 34 -25.29 -13.24 13.45
N ILE A 35 -25.65 -11.98 13.52
CA ILE A 35 -26.70 -11.45 14.38
C ILE A 35 -27.69 -10.65 13.53
N ASP A 36 -28.97 -10.90 13.71
CA ASP A 36 -30.01 -10.03 13.15
C ASP A 36 -30.29 -8.86 14.11
N ASN A 37 -29.82 -7.69 13.74
CA ASN A 37 -30.05 -6.47 14.49
C ASN A 37 -31.19 -5.66 13.84
N HIS A 38 -32.44 -6.03 14.18
CA HIS A 38 -33.66 -5.40 13.65
C HIS A 38 -33.70 -5.37 12.11
N GLY A 39 -33.48 -6.51 11.48
CA GLY A 39 -33.47 -6.66 10.02
C GLY A 39 -32.15 -6.25 9.35
N ARG A 40 -31.14 -5.80 10.12
CA ARG A 40 -29.80 -5.54 9.63
C ARG A 40 -28.88 -6.67 10.06
N LYS A 41 -28.19 -7.26 9.09
CA LYS A 41 -27.19 -8.29 9.36
C LYS A 41 -25.96 -7.65 10.02
N LEU A 42 -25.65 -8.08 11.24
CA LEU A 42 -24.44 -7.74 11.94
C LEU A 42 -23.52 -8.97 11.99
N VAL A 43 -22.31 -8.84 11.49
CA VAL A 43 -21.28 -9.86 11.61
C VAL A 43 -20.29 -9.44 12.70
N VAL A 44 -20.00 -10.37 13.61
CA VAL A 44 -18.99 -10.20 14.66
C VAL A 44 -17.98 -11.34 14.58
N GLU A 45 -16.76 -11.08 15.00
CA GLU A 45 -15.66 -12.03 14.97
C GLU A 45 -15.23 -12.39 16.39
N VAL A 46 -15.09 -13.66 16.68
CA VAL A 46 -14.63 -14.14 17.99
C VAL A 46 -13.17 -13.74 18.21
N ALA A 47 -12.92 -12.91 19.23
CA ALA A 47 -11.58 -12.43 19.59
C ALA A 47 -11.00 -13.14 20.82
N GLN A 48 -11.83 -13.49 21.77
CA GLN A 48 -11.44 -14.15 23.03
C GLN A 48 -12.52 -15.10 23.53
N LEU A 49 -12.09 -16.13 24.25
CA LEU A 49 -12.95 -17.00 25.04
C LEU A 49 -12.68 -16.67 26.52
N THR A 50 -13.67 -16.08 27.19
CA THR A 50 -13.49 -15.49 28.54
C THR A 50 -13.82 -16.43 29.67
N GLY A 51 -14.24 -17.67 29.38
CA GLY A 51 -14.75 -18.64 30.34
C GLY A 51 -16.27 -18.64 30.39
N ASP A 52 -16.86 -19.59 31.13
CA ASP A 52 -18.32 -19.74 31.30
C ASP A 52 -19.11 -19.82 29.97
N ASN A 53 -18.51 -20.42 28.95
CA ASN A 53 -19.06 -20.50 27.57
C ASN A 53 -19.34 -19.15 26.93
N VAL A 54 -18.59 -18.09 27.28
CA VAL A 54 -18.71 -16.75 26.74
C VAL A 54 -17.63 -16.50 25.71
N ALA A 55 -18.04 -16.08 24.52
CA ALA A 55 -17.18 -15.58 23.45
C ALA A 55 -17.22 -14.04 23.42
N ARG A 56 -16.08 -13.41 23.56
CA ARG A 56 -15.92 -11.97 23.38
C ARG A 56 -15.60 -11.69 21.92
N CYS A 57 -16.43 -10.86 21.29
CA CYS A 57 -16.43 -10.64 19.85
C CYS A 57 -16.23 -9.18 19.51
N ILE A 58 -15.67 -8.92 18.33
CA ILE A 58 -15.51 -7.60 17.74
C ILE A 58 -16.51 -7.45 16.59
N ALA A 59 -17.30 -6.39 16.62
CA ALA A 59 -18.28 -6.11 15.57
C ALA A 59 -17.62 -5.53 14.30
N MET A 60 -18.09 -6.00 13.14
CA MET A 60 -17.64 -5.53 11.83
C MET A 60 -18.48 -4.36 11.29
N SER A 61 -19.59 -4.06 11.94
CA SER A 61 -20.45 -2.90 11.65
C SER A 61 -21.04 -2.35 12.94
N SER A 62 -21.90 -1.32 12.86
CA SER A 62 -22.47 -0.68 14.04
C SER A 62 -23.28 -1.66 14.90
N THR A 63 -23.08 -1.59 16.20
CA THR A 63 -23.84 -2.30 17.23
C THR A 63 -25.05 -1.52 17.74
N ASP A 64 -25.32 -0.34 17.17
CA ASP A 64 -26.41 0.53 17.60
C ASP A 64 -27.77 -0.18 17.53
N GLY A 65 -28.51 -0.11 18.63
CA GLY A 65 -29.81 -0.75 18.75
C GLY A 65 -29.79 -2.24 19.09
N LEU A 66 -28.60 -2.85 19.21
CA LEU A 66 -28.46 -4.27 19.59
C LEU A 66 -28.92 -4.48 21.03
N VAL A 67 -29.81 -5.45 21.23
CA VAL A 67 -30.45 -5.73 22.51
C VAL A 67 -29.86 -6.98 23.13
N ARG A 68 -29.71 -6.96 24.45
CA ARG A 68 -29.36 -8.13 25.24
C ARG A 68 -30.39 -9.26 25.04
N GLY A 69 -29.92 -10.49 24.89
CA GLY A 69 -30.78 -11.64 24.61
C GLY A 69 -31.03 -11.94 23.12
N THR A 70 -30.50 -11.10 22.22
CA THR A 70 -30.58 -11.35 20.78
C THR A 70 -29.80 -12.61 20.40
N ASP A 71 -30.35 -13.39 19.48
CA ASP A 71 -29.72 -14.60 18.97
C ASP A 71 -28.48 -14.28 18.14
N ALA A 72 -27.44 -15.05 18.35
CA ALA A 72 -26.18 -14.97 17.64
C ALA A 72 -25.82 -16.34 17.10
N VAL A 73 -25.74 -16.48 15.78
CA VAL A 73 -25.54 -17.75 15.09
C VAL A 73 -24.06 -17.90 14.70
N ASP A 74 -23.41 -18.91 15.25
CA ASP A 74 -22.06 -19.28 14.81
C ASP A 74 -22.12 -19.87 13.40
N THR A 75 -21.35 -19.28 12.47
CA THR A 75 -21.26 -19.79 11.10
C THR A 75 -20.38 -21.04 10.99
N GLY A 76 -19.59 -21.37 12.04
CA GLY A 76 -18.62 -22.47 12.06
C GLY A 76 -17.34 -22.20 11.28
N GLU A 77 -17.16 -21.02 10.75
CA GLU A 77 -15.98 -20.63 9.96
C GLU A 77 -15.66 -19.13 10.12
N SER A 78 -14.44 -18.75 9.72
CA SER A 78 -14.03 -17.35 9.73
C SER A 78 -14.71 -16.55 8.62
N ILE A 79 -14.57 -15.22 8.66
CA ILE A 79 -15.04 -14.33 7.57
C ILE A 79 -14.42 -14.76 6.25
N ARG A 80 -15.25 -14.88 5.22
CA ARG A 80 -14.86 -15.23 3.85
C ARG A 80 -15.16 -14.09 2.89
N VAL A 81 -14.33 -13.99 1.86
CA VAL A 81 -14.51 -13.01 0.78
C VAL A 81 -14.54 -13.71 -0.57
N PRO A 82 -15.26 -13.13 -1.56
CA PRO A 82 -15.23 -13.63 -2.92
C PRO A 82 -13.84 -13.42 -3.53
N VAL A 83 -13.40 -14.37 -4.33
CA VAL A 83 -12.13 -14.33 -5.03
C VAL A 83 -12.31 -14.74 -6.49
N GLY A 84 -11.42 -14.28 -7.35
CA GLY A 84 -11.42 -14.59 -8.77
C GLY A 84 -11.56 -13.35 -9.66
N ASP A 85 -11.57 -13.57 -10.96
CA ASP A 85 -11.59 -12.51 -11.98
C ASP A 85 -12.86 -11.65 -11.93
N GLN A 86 -13.97 -12.18 -11.39
CA GLN A 86 -15.23 -11.45 -11.23
C GLN A 86 -15.16 -10.32 -10.19
N CYS A 87 -14.11 -10.31 -9.35
CA CYS A 87 -13.85 -9.23 -8.41
C CYS A 87 -13.17 -8.02 -9.07
N LEU A 88 -12.59 -8.18 -10.26
CA LEU A 88 -11.94 -7.09 -10.99
C LEU A 88 -12.97 -6.06 -11.45
N GLY A 89 -12.64 -4.80 -11.31
CA GLY A 89 -13.52 -3.69 -11.64
C GLY A 89 -14.61 -3.40 -10.60
N ARG A 90 -14.58 -4.09 -9.46
CA ARG A 90 -15.60 -4.01 -8.43
C ARG A 90 -15.06 -3.41 -7.14
N VAL A 91 -15.99 -2.90 -6.33
CA VAL A 91 -15.69 -2.33 -5.01
C VAL A 91 -16.47 -3.11 -3.96
N PHE A 92 -15.74 -3.60 -2.94
CA PHE A 92 -16.28 -4.41 -1.86
C PHE A 92 -16.01 -3.78 -0.49
N ASN A 93 -16.84 -4.16 0.49
CA ASN A 93 -16.50 -3.97 1.91
C ASN A 93 -15.64 -5.15 2.41
N LEU A 94 -15.29 -5.15 3.69
CA LEU A 94 -14.47 -6.21 4.29
C LEU A 94 -15.12 -7.60 4.24
N LEU A 95 -16.44 -7.67 4.19
CA LEU A 95 -17.21 -8.93 4.10
C LEU A 95 -17.33 -9.45 2.66
N GLY A 96 -16.78 -8.73 1.70
CA GLY A 96 -16.92 -9.07 0.29
C GLY A 96 -18.29 -8.72 -0.30
N GLU A 97 -19.05 -7.88 0.36
CA GLU A 97 -20.30 -7.35 -0.16
C GLU A 97 -20.03 -6.17 -1.09
N PRO A 98 -20.65 -6.11 -2.28
CA PRO A 98 -20.42 -5.00 -3.21
C PRO A 98 -21.00 -3.70 -2.65
N VAL A 99 -20.22 -2.62 -2.79
CA VAL A 99 -20.62 -1.25 -2.39
C VAL A 99 -20.66 -0.28 -3.59
N ASP A 100 -20.53 -0.81 -4.79
CA ASP A 100 -20.51 -0.07 -6.05
C ASP A 100 -21.91 0.06 -6.72
N ASN A 101 -22.98 -0.28 -6.00
CA ASN A 101 -24.36 -0.29 -6.48
C ASN A 101 -24.61 -1.23 -7.68
N LYS A 102 -23.75 -2.23 -7.85
CA LYS A 102 -23.92 -3.28 -8.86
C LYS A 102 -24.30 -4.61 -8.19
N PRO A 103 -24.93 -5.55 -8.93
CA PRO A 103 -25.24 -6.86 -8.39
C PRO A 103 -24.00 -7.58 -7.86
N ALA A 104 -24.17 -8.42 -6.84
CA ALA A 104 -23.08 -9.25 -6.33
C ALA A 104 -22.53 -10.13 -7.47
N PRO A 105 -21.20 -10.19 -7.64
CA PRO A 105 -20.60 -11.06 -8.64
C PRO A 105 -20.83 -12.53 -8.26
N THR A 106 -20.78 -13.41 -9.25
CA THR A 106 -20.68 -14.85 -9.02
C THR A 106 -19.19 -15.21 -8.95
N PRO A 107 -18.61 -15.37 -7.76
CA PRO A 107 -17.18 -15.57 -7.63
C PRO A 107 -16.77 -17.01 -8.02
N GLU A 108 -15.48 -17.19 -8.35
CA GLU A 108 -14.92 -18.52 -8.57
C GLU A 108 -14.89 -19.32 -7.27
N ALA A 109 -14.61 -18.68 -6.16
CA ALA A 109 -14.58 -19.26 -4.82
C ALA A 109 -14.76 -18.20 -3.74
N TYR A 110 -14.96 -18.66 -2.51
CA TYR A 110 -14.88 -17.84 -1.29
C TYR A 110 -13.71 -18.34 -0.45
N TRP A 111 -12.83 -17.43 -0.07
CA TRP A 111 -11.66 -17.75 0.76
C TRP A 111 -11.71 -17.06 2.11
N PRO A 112 -11.27 -17.75 3.19
CA PRO A 112 -11.20 -17.14 4.50
C PRO A 112 -10.14 -16.02 4.53
N ILE A 113 -10.42 -14.95 5.24
CA ILE A 113 -9.47 -13.83 5.36
C ILE A 113 -8.29 -14.15 6.29
N HIS A 114 -8.47 -15.09 7.22
CA HIS A 114 -7.42 -15.58 8.10
C HIS A 114 -6.76 -16.80 7.46
N ARG A 115 -5.60 -16.58 6.88
CA ARG A 115 -4.80 -17.60 6.19
C ARG A 115 -3.38 -17.58 6.73
N PRO A 116 -2.71 -18.72 6.80
CA PRO A 116 -1.29 -18.76 7.14
C PRO A 116 -0.45 -18.11 6.01
N ALA A 117 0.71 -17.58 6.39
CA ALA A 117 1.71 -17.18 5.42
C ALA A 117 2.19 -18.41 4.61
N PRO A 118 2.67 -18.22 3.37
CA PRO A 118 3.29 -19.30 2.61
C PRO A 118 4.42 -19.95 3.38
N SER A 119 4.50 -21.28 3.30
CA SER A 119 5.58 -22.04 3.93
C SER A 119 6.94 -21.69 3.32
N TYR A 120 8.03 -21.98 4.05
CA TYR A 120 9.38 -21.74 3.55
C TYR A 120 9.64 -22.42 2.19
N GLU A 121 9.08 -23.61 1.98
CA GLU A 121 9.23 -24.36 0.72
C GLU A 121 8.49 -23.73 -0.46
N GLU A 122 7.40 -23.03 -0.19
CA GLU A 122 6.60 -22.33 -1.22
C GLU A 122 7.22 -21.02 -1.65
N GLN A 123 8.02 -20.40 -0.79
CA GLN A 123 8.62 -19.09 -1.06
C GLN A 123 9.70 -19.18 -2.14
N GLN A 124 9.76 -18.15 -2.96
CA GLN A 124 10.83 -17.97 -3.93
C GLN A 124 12.03 -17.28 -3.28
N SER A 125 13.20 -17.86 -3.46
CA SER A 125 14.44 -17.35 -2.86
C SER A 125 15.16 -16.29 -3.70
N THR A 126 14.83 -16.19 -5.00
CA THR A 126 15.46 -15.24 -5.92
C THR A 126 14.81 -13.87 -5.83
N THR A 127 15.62 -12.83 -5.65
CA THR A 127 15.15 -11.45 -5.68
C THR A 127 15.16 -10.94 -7.12
N GLU A 128 13.99 -10.58 -7.63
CA GLU A 128 13.82 -9.96 -8.94
C GLU A 128 13.33 -8.52 -8.78
N ILE A 129 13.81 -7.64 -9.66
CA ILE A 129 13.35 -6.26 -9.71
C ILE A 129 11.97 -6.21 -10.38
N LEU A 130 11.03 -5.50 -9.77
CA LEU A 130 9.80 -5.10 -10.41
C LEU A 130 10.03 -3.76 -11.14
N GLU A 131 10.16 -3.81 -12.44
CA GLU A 131 10.33 -2.62 -13.27
C GLU A 131 9.02 -1.85 -13.36
N THR A 132 9.00 -0.62 -12.83
CA THR A 132 7.78 0.21 -12.74
C THR A 132 7.60 1.14 -13.94
N GLY A 133 8.65 1.37 -14.71
CA GLY A 133 8.66 2.34 -15.81
C GLY A 133 8.72 3.80 -15.34
N ILE A 134 8.91 4.02 -14.04
CA ILE A 134 9.07 5.35 -13.44
C ILE A 134 10.54 5.54 -13.09
N LYS A 135 11.21 6.47 -13.77
CA LYS A 135 12.66 6.65 -13.68
C LYS A 135 13.20 6.77 -12.27
N VAL A 136 12.62 7.64 -11.48
CA VAL A 136 13.10 7.90 -10.11
C VAL A 136 12.92 6.69 -9.21
N VAL A 137 11.85 5.94 -9.37
CA VAL A 137 11.60 4.72 -8.59
C VAL A 137 12.60 3.63 -8.98
N ASP A 138 12.69 3.32 -10.26
CA ASP A 138 13.53 2.22 -10.75
C ASP A 138 15.01 2.47 -10.53
N LEU A 139 15.45 3.73 -10.58
CA LEU A 139 16.85 4.09 -10.36
C LEU A 139 17.23 4.13 -8.88
N ILE A 140 16.46 4.83 -8.06
CA ILE A 140 16.83 5.23 -6.70
C ILE A 140 16.30 4.28 -5.64
N CYS A 141 15.04 3.88 -5.76
CA CYS A 141 14.38 3.00 -4.80
C CYS A 141 13.68 1.82 -5.51
N PRO A 142 14.43 1.00 -6.25
CA PRO A 142 13.84 -0.08 -7.02
C PRO A 142 13.03 -1.03 -6.15
N TYR A 143 11.89 -1.48 -6.68
CA TYR A 143 10.99 -2.39 -6.00
C TYR A 143 11.37 -3.83 -6.30
N ALA A 144 11.39 -4.67 -5.26
CA ALA A 144 11.53 -6.11 -5.43
C ALA A 144 10.16 -6.75 -5.66
N LYS A 145 10.06 -7.71 -6.56
CA LYS A 145 8.86 -8.57 -6.66
C LYS A 145 8.67 -9.31 -5.34
N GLY A 146 7.45 -9.26 -4.81
CA GLY A 146 7.15 -9.82 -3.50
C GLY A 146 7.66 -8.97 -2.34
N GLY A 147 8.22 -7.80 -2.62
CA GLY A 147 8.68 -6.84 -1.62
C GLY A 147 7.57 -5.99 -1.03
N LYS A 148 7.89 -5.37 0.09
CA LYS A 148 7.01 -4.47 0.83
C LYS A 148 7.58 -3.07 0.76
N ILE A 149 6.84 -2.16 0.13
CA ILE A 149 7.27 -0.79 -0.11
C ILE A 149 6.45 0.17 0.77
N GLY A 150 7.13 0.98 1.55
CA GLY A 150 6.51 2.08 2.27
C GLY A 150 6.44 3.33 1.41
N LEU A 151 5.25 3.92 1.31
CA LEU A 151 5.02 5.18 0.61
C LEU A 151 4.72 6.26 1.63
N PHE A 152 5.61 7.25 1.71
CA PHE A 152 5.53 8.37 2.64
C PHE A 152 5.25 9.65 1.88
N GLY A 153 4.43 10.50 2.44
CA GLY A 153 4.16 11.82 1.87
C GLY A 153 2.95 12.49 2.50
N GLY A 154 3.01 13.79 2.60
CA GLY A 154 1.89 14.60 3.06
C GLY A 154 0.77 14.71 2.03
N ALA A 155 -0.25 15.48 2.35
CA ALA A 155 -1.33 15.77 1.42
C ALA A 155 -0.84 16.60 0.22
N GLY A 156 -1.36 16.32 -0.97
CA GLY A 156 -1.13 17.13 -2.18
C GLY A 156 0.23 16.94 -2.86
N VAL A 157 0.97 15.89 -2.54
CA VAL A 157 2.28 15.60 -3.16
C VAL A 157 2.21 14.59 -4.33
N GLY A 158 1.00 14.17 -4.73
CA GLY A 158 0.80 13.26 -5.85
C GLY A 158 0.83 11.78 -5.49
N LYS A 159 0.59 11.40 -4.23
CA LYS A 159 0.54 10.01 -3.79
C LYS A 159 -0.46 9.18 -4.61
N THR A 160 -1.69 9.64 -4.74
CA THR A 160 -2.75 8.93 -5.47
C THR A 160 -2.41 8.77 -6.94
N VAL A 161 -1.87 9.80 -7.57
CA VAL A 161 -1.46 9.77 -8.98
C VAL A 161 -0.34 8.77 -9.21
N LEU A 162 0.63 8.70 -8.30
CA LEU A 162 1.70 7.71 -8.35
C LEU A 162 1.16 6.27 -8.23
N ILE A 163 0.24 6.05 -7.31
CA ILE A 163 -0.42 4.74 -7.13
C ILE A 163 -1.15 4.34 -8.43
N GLN A 164 -1.91 5.23 -9.02
CA GLN A 164 -2.63 4.97 -10.27
C GLN A 164 -1.69 4.67 -11.43
N GLU A 165 -0.58 5.38 -11.54
CA GLU A 165 0.42 5.12 -12.59
C GLU A 165 1.12 3.77 -12.41
N LEU A 166 1.40 3.37 -11.17
CA LEU A 166 1.90 2.03 -10.88
C LEU A 166 0.90 0.95 -11.31
N ILE A 167 -0.37 1.13 -11.00
CA ILE A 167 -1.44 0.22 -11.44
C ILE A 167 -1.51 0.16 -12.97
N TYR A 168 -1.49 1.31 -13.62
CA TYR A 168 -1.54 1.42 -15.08
C TYR A 168 -0.36 0.69 -15.74
N ASN A 169 0.85 0.92 -15.27
CA ASN A 169 2.06 0.31 -15.83
C ASN A 169 2.09 -1.20 -15.59
N ILE A 170 1.70 -1.67 -14.42
CA ILE A 170 1.60 -3.11 -14.13
C ILE A 170 0.53 -3.77 -15.00
N ALA A 171 -0.61 -3.15 -15.18
CA ALA A 171 -1.68 -3.70 -16.02
C ALA A 171 -1.31 -3.75 -17.51
N THR A 172 -0.62 -2.72 -18.00
CA THR A 172 -0.31 -2.55 -19.43
C THR A 172 0.95 -3.29 -19.84
N GLU A 173 2.03 -3.14 -19.08
CA GLU A 173 3.35 -3.66 -19.45
C GLU A 173 3.61 -5.07 -18.90
N HIS A 174 3.05 -5.41 -17.76
CA HIS A 174 3.24 -6.71 -17.10
C HIS A 174 2.00 -7.62 -17.16
N ASN A 175 0.89 -7.12 -17.69
CA ASN A 175 -0.43 -7.80 -17.71
C ASN A 175 -0.85 -8.30 -16.30
N GLY A 176 -0.45 -7.59 -15.27
CA GLY A 176 -0.68 -7.93 -13.88
C GLY A 176 -2.00 -7.36 -13.34
N TYR A 177 -2.46 -7.97 -12.27
CA TYR A 177 -3.62 -7.49 -11.53
C TYR A 177 -3.21 -6.67 -10.31
N SER A 178 -4.09 -5.78 -9.88
CA SER A 178 -3.90 -4.99 -8.68
C SER A 178 -5.09 -5.14 -7.74
N VAL A 179 -4.82 -5.05 -6.44
CA VAL A 179 -5.84 -4.96 -5.41
C VAL A 179 -5.56 -3.70 -4.59
N PHE A 180 -6.54 -2.83 -4.47
CA PHE A 180 -6.44 -1.63 -3.65
C PHE A 180 -7.28 -1.79 -2.39
N THR A 181 -6.64 -1.64 -1.23
CA THR A 181 -7.33 -1.67 0.07
C THR A 181 -7.29 -0.30 0.71
N GLY A 182 -8.47 0.30 0.88
CA GLY A 182 -8.63 1.53 1.63
C GLY A 182 -8.90 1.24 3.10
N VAL A 183 -7.96 1.55 3.97
CA VAL A 183 -8.04 1.30 5.40
C VAL A 183 -8.19 2.60 6.17
N GLY A 184 -9.40 2.88 6.64
CA GLY A 184 -9.69 4.07 7.43
C GLY A 184 -9.62 5.38 6.64
N GLU A 185 -9.75 5.32 5.32
CA GLU A 185 -9.76 6.49 4.46
C GLU A 185 -11.14 7.15 4.37
N ARG A 186 -11.19 8.38 3.88
CA ARG A 186 -12.45 9.11 3.71
C ARG A 186 -13.26 8.53 2.57
N THR A 187 -14.56 8.41 2.76
CA THR A 187 -15.50 7.93 1.73
C THR A 187 -15.38 8.68 0.42
N ARG A 188 -15.21 10.00 0.48
CA ARG A 188 -15.05 10.85 -0.69
C ARG A 188 -13.79 10.47 -1.49
N GLU A 189 -12.66 10.31 -0.81
CA GLU A 189 -11.38 9.95 -1.46
C GLU A 189 -11.45 8.58 -2.14
N GLY A 190 -12.14 7.62 -1.51
CA GLY A 190 -12.38 6.30 -2.12
C GLY A 190 -13.26 6.38 -3.36
N ASN A 191 -14.28 7.23 -3.37
CA ASN A 191 -15.15 7.42 -4.52
C ASN A 191 -14.44 8.17 -5.66
N ASP A 192 -13.66 9.20 -5.33
CA ASP A 192 -12.86 9.95 -6.29
C ASP A 192 -11.84 9.00 -6.97
N LEU A 193 -11.15 8.16 -6.20
CA LEU A 193 -10.21 7.17 -6.73
C LEU A 193 -10.89 6.18 -7.70
N TYR A 194 -12.07 5.68 -7.34
CA TYR A 194 -12.84 4.79 -8.22
C TYR A 194 -13.21 5.48 -9.55
N GLY A 195 -13.63 6.74 -9.48
CA GLY A 195 -13.94 7.55 -10.66
C GLY A 195 -12.72 7.74 -11.58
N GLU A 196 -11.60 8.14 -10.99
CA GLU A 196 -10.34 8.36 -11.71
C GLU A 196 -9.78 7.07 -12.33
N MET A 197 -9.87 5.94 -11.63
CA MET A 197 -9.49 4.63 -12.17
C MET A 197 -10.39 4.18 -13.32
N THR A 198 -11.67 4.53 -13.27
CA THR A 198 -12.62 4.24 -14.34
C THR A 198 -12.30 5.08 -15.58
N GLU A 199 -12.02 6.37 -15.41
CA GLU A 199 -11.65 7.28 -16.50
C GLU A 199 -10.34 6.90 -17.18
N SER A 200 -9.35 6.50 -16.40
CA SER A 200 -8.05 6.03 -16.92
C SER A 200 -8.06 4.61 -17.48
N GLY A 201 -9.16 3.87 -17.27
CA GLY A 201 -9.32 2.49 -17.77
C GLY A 201 -8.60 1.41 -16.97
N VAL A 202 -7.92 1.76 -15.88
CA VAL A 202 -7.18 0.77 -15.05
C VAL A 202 -8.10 -0.05 -14.14
N ILE A 203 -9.33 0.38 -13.96
CA ILE A 203 -10.30 -0.30 -13.09
C ILE A 203 -10.54 -1.76 -13.48
N ASN A 204 -10.48 -2.10 -14.77
CA ASN A 204 -10.74 -3.45 -15.27
C ASN A 204 -9.70 -4.49 -14.81
N LYS A 205 -8.56 -4.06 -14.33
CA LYS A 205 -7.47 -4.90 -13.81
C LYS A 205 -7.31 -4.76 -12.29
N THR A 206 -8.24 -4.09 -11.61
CA THR A 206 -8.12 -3.73 -10.21
C THR A 206 -9.37 -4.15 -9.44
N ALA A 207 -9.18 -4.82 -8.29
CA ALA A 207 -10.23 -5.03 -7.29
C ALA A 207 -10.03 -4.02 -6.16
N LEU A 208 -11.12 -3.42 -5.66
CA LEU A 208 -11.07 -2.44 -4.58
C LEU A 208 -11.84 -2.97 -3.36
N VAL A 209 -11.25 -2.80 -2.19
CA VAL A 209 -11.85 -3.19 -0.91
C VAL A 209 -11.71 -2.03 0.06
N TYR A 210 -12.83 -1.54 0.57
CA TYR A 210 -12.85 -0.36 1.44
C TYR A 210 -13.38 -0.67 2.84
N GLY A 211 -12.61 -0.26 3.85
CA GLY A 211 -13.03 -0.12 5.24
C GLY A 211 -12.81 1.33 5.66
N GLN A 212 -13.86 2.14 5.59
CA GLN A 212 -13.77 3.59 5.63
C GLN A 212 -13.62 4.14 7.06
N MET A 213 -13.29 5.43 7.16
CA MET A 213 -13.03 6.12 8.42
C MET A 213 -14.21 6.10 9.40
N ASN A 214 -15.42 6.13 8.89
CA ASN A 214 -16.67 6.11 9.69
C ASN A 214 -17.11 4.71 10.13
N GLU A 215 -16.46 3.67 9.65
CA GLU A 215 -16.74 2.30 10.05
C GLU A 215 -16.09 1.97 11.40
N PRO A 216 -16.64 1.02 12.17
CA PRO A 216 -16.08 0.64 13.47
C PRO A 216 -14.68 0.03 13.33
N PRO A 217 -13.91 -0.03 14.42
CA PRO A 217 -12.54 -0.52 14.39
C PRO A 217 -12.39 -1.95 13.87
N GLY A 218 -13.38 -2.82 14.09
CA GLY A 218 -13.37 -4.18 13.54
C GLY A 218 -13.26 -4.20 12.01
N ALA A 219 -14.01 -3.33 11.34
CA ALA A 219 -13.95 -3.20 9.88
C ALA A 219 -12.56 -2.72 9.42
N ARG A 220 -12.02 -1.72 10.05
CA ARG A 220 -10.69 -1.17 9.72
C ARG A 220 -9.54 -2.15 10.01
N MET A 221 -9.70 -3.03 11.00
CA MET A 221 -8.73 -4.08 11.31
C MET A 221 -8.71 -5.21 10.27
N ARG A 222 -9.84 -5.49 9.62
CA ARG A 222 -9.99 -6.69 8.78
C ARG A 222 -10.01 -6.41 7.28
N VAL A 223 -10.28 -5.18 6.87
CA VAL A 223 -10.32 -4.85 5.44
C VAL A 223 -9.01 -5.11 4.70
N ALA A 224 -7.88 -4.88 5.34
CA ALA A 224 -6.57 -5.18 4.75
C ALA A 224 -6.39 -6.69 4.51
N LEU A 225 -6.88 -7.52 5.41
CA LEU A 225 -6.86 -8.98 5.25
C LEU A 225 -7.79 -9.43 4.12
N SER A 226 -8.94 -8.78 3.95
CA SER A 226 -9.87 -9.07 2.86
C SER A 226 -9.23 -8.81 1.49
N GLY A 227 -8.60 -7.66 1.31
CA GLY A 227 -7.89 -7.33 0.08
C GLY A 227 -6.69 -8.23 -0.16
N LEU A 228 -5.92 -8.53 0.87
CA LEU A 228 -4.79 -9.45 0.78
C LEU A 228 -5.24 -10.85 0.35
N THR A 229 -6.37 -11.34 0.85
CA THR A 229 -6.92 -12.65 0.45
C THR A 229 -7.29 -12.69 -1.03
N MET A 230 -7.87 -11.63 -1.57
CA MET A 230 -8.14 -11.51 -3.00
C MET A 230 -6.84 -11.53 -3.82
N ALA A 231 -5.81 -10.83 -3.36
CA ALA A 231 -4.49 -10.82 -3.99
C ALA A 231 -3.82 -12.21 -3.95
N GLU A 232 -3.94 -12.93 -2.84
CA GLU A 232 -3.41 -14.29 -2.69
C GLU A 232 -4.04 -15.28 -3.69
N TYR A 233 -5.32 -15.13 -3.99
CA TYR A 233 -5.96 -15.97 -4.99
C TYR A 233 -5.35 -15.76 -6.38
N PHE A 234 -5.13 -14.52 -6.78
CA PHE A 234 -4.46 -14.21 -8.04
C PHE A 234 -3.03 -14.73 -8.10
N ARG A 235 -2.28 -14.64 -7.01
CA ARG A 235 -0.94 -15.20 -6.90
C ARG A 235 -0.92 -16.71 -6.98
N ASP A 236 -1.75 -17.38 -6.16
CA ASP A 236 -1.63 -18.82 -5.89
C ASP A 236 -2.40 -19.69 -6.89
N VAL A 237 -3.51 -19.20 -7.43
CA VAL A 237 -4.38 -19.94 -8.36
C VAL A 237 -4.20 -19.46 -9.81
N LYS A 238 -4.12 -18.15 -10.02
CA LYS A 238 -3.97 -17.57 -11.35
C LYS A 238 -2.50 -17.40 -11.77
N ASN A 239 -1.56 -17.69 -10.88
CA ASN A 239 -0.11 -17.56 -11.10
C ASN A 239 0.30 -16.17 -11.59
N GLN A 240 -0.28 -15.14 -11.01
CA GLN A 240 -0.06 -13.74 -11.38
C GLN A 240 0.94 -13.06 -10.45
N ASP A 241 1.59 -12.04 -10.98
CA ASP A 241 2.27 -11.02 -10.20
C ASP A 241 1.25 -9.94 -9.86
N VAL A 242 0.95 -9.80 -8.57
CA VAL A 242 -0.11 -8.91 -8.07
C VAL A 242 0.49 -7.73 -7.36
N LEU A 243 -0.07 -6.55 -7.60
CA LEU A 243 0.26 -5.34 -6.86
C LEU A 243 -0.83 -5.08 -5.82
N LEU A 244 -0.44 -5.06 -4.56
CA LEU A 244 -1.35 -4.82 -3.43
C LEU A 244 -1.09 -3.43 -2.84
N PHE A 245 -2.09 -2.57 -2.85
CA PHE A 245 -2.04 -1.27 -2.19
C PHE A 245 -2.78 -1.32 -0.86
N ILE A 246 -2.17 -0.76 0.17
CA ILE A 246 -2.77 -0.59 1.49
C ILE A 246 -2.67 0.88 1.86
N ASP A 247 -3.78 1.57 1.84
CA ASP A 247 -3.86 2.98 2.22
C ASP A 247 -4.91 3.17 3.32
N ASN A 248 -4.55 3.28 4.55
CA ASN A 248 -3.23 3.50 5.16
C ASN A 248 -2.93 2.39 6.16
N ILE A 249 -1.74 1.84 6.17
CA ILE A 249 -1.37 0.75 7.10
C ILE A 249 -1.40 1.19 8.58
N PHE A 250 -1.15 2.47 8.87
CA PHE A 250 -1.28 3.01 10.23
C PHE A 250 -2.70 2.83 10.79
N ARG A 251 -3.74 2.95 9.96
CA ARG A 251 -5.13 2.80 10.39
C ARG A 251 -5.46 1.37 10.81
N PHE A 252 -4.79 0.38 10.23
CA PHE A 252 -4.87 -1.01 10.67
C PHE A 252 -4.39 -1.17 12.11
N THR A 253 -3.23 -0.62 12.45
CA THR A 253 -2.69 -0.67 13.83
C THR A 253 -3.51 0.16 14.80
N GLN A 254 -3.97 1.34 14.39
CA GLN A 254 -4.81 2.22 15.21
C GLN A 254 -6.14 1.54 15.58
N ALA A 255 -6.79 0.87 14.64
CA ALA A 255 -8.02 0.13 14.90
C ALA A 255 -7.81 -0.98 15.93
N GLY A 256 -6.68 -1.69 15.86
CA GLY A 256 -6.29 -2.68 16.87
C GLY A 256 -6.13 -2.07 18.25
N SER A 257 -5.56 -0.86 18.36
CA SER A 257 -5.42 -0.17 19.66
C SER A 257 -6.76 0.26 20.25
N GLU A 258 -7.70 0.68 19.41
CA GLU A 258 -9.04 1.10 19.85
C GLU A 258 -9.83 -0.03 20.53
N VAL A 259 -9.69 -1.27 20.06
CA VAL A 259 -10.39 -2.42 20.67
C VAL A 259 -9.61 -3.09 21.79
N SER A 260 -8.31 -2.91 21.86
CA SER A 260 -7.43 -3.64 22.78
C SER A 260 -7.82 -3.46 24.26
N ALA A 261 -8.12 -2.24 24.65
CA ALA A 261 -8.58 -1.92 26.01
C ALA A 261 -9.92 -2.58 26.32
N LEU A 262 -10.84 -2.61 25.36
CA LEU A 262 -12.16 -3.25 25.49
C LEU A 262 -12.06 -4.79 25.59
N LEU A 263 -11.01 -5.36 25.04
CA LEU A 263 -10.69 -6.78 25.18
C LEU A 263 -10.00 -7.11 26.53
N GLY A 264 -9.76 -6.10 27.36
CA GLY A 264 -9.11 -6.28 28.67
C GLY A 264 -7.59 -6.47 28.61
N ARG A 265 -6.95 -6.08 27.53
CA ARG A 265 -5.49 -6.13 27.38
C ARG A 265 -4.85 -4.89 28.01
N MET A 266 -3.76 -5.07 28.71
CA MET A 266 -2.96 -3.95 29.21
C MET A 266 -2.27 -3.23 28.05
N PRO A 267 -2.34 -1.90 27.99
CA PRO A 267 -1.67 -1.16 26.94
C PRO A 267 -0.15 -1.27 27.06
N SER A 268 0.53 -1.29 25.93
CA SER A 268 1.97 -1.17 25.82
C SER A 268 2.40 0.31 25.67
N ALA A 269 3.62 0.55 25.20
CA ALA A 269 4.14 1.90 25.01
C ALA A 269 3.20 2.77 24.18
N VAL A 270 3.03 4.03 24.60
CA VAL A 270 2.19 5.06 23.94
C VAL A 270 0.71 4.64 23.80
N GLY A 271 0.26 3.67 24.58
CA GLY A 271 -1.14 3.22 24.56
C GLY A 271 -1.49 2.21 23.47
N TYR A 272 -0.52 1.72 22.70
CA TYR A 272 -0.75 0.69 21.69
C TYR A 272 -1.04 -0.69 22.33
N GLN A 273 -1.65 -1.56 21.53
CA GLN A 273 -1.91 -2.96 21.93
C GLN A 273 -0.60 -3.72 22.11
N PRO A 274 -0.55 -4.66 23.10
CA PRO A 274 0.64 -5.48 23.32
C PRO A 274 0.90 -6.46 22.17
N THR A 275 -0.10 -6.72 21.34
CA THR A 275 -0.06 -7.61 20.18
C THR A 275 0.31 -6.91 18.86
N LEU A 276 0.73 -5.65 18.91
CA LEU A 276 1.02 -4.83 17.73
C LEU A 276 1.99 -5.53 16.75
N ALA A 277 3.12 -6.00 17.23
CA ALA A 277 4.11 -6.67 16.41
C ALA A 277 3.60 -7.98 15.81
N THR A 278 2.84 -8.75 16.58
CA THR A 278 2.25 -10.03 16.13
C THR A 278 1.18 -9.79 15.05
N GLU A 279 0.30 -8.83 15.25
CA GLU A 279 -0.75 -8.47 14.29
C GLU A 279 -0.14 -7.96 12.97
N MET A 280 0.84 -7.08 13.05
CA MET A 280 1.57 -6.58 11.87
C MET A 280 2.32 -7.71 11.16
N GLY A 281 3.02 -8.54 11.89
CA GLY A 281 3.75 -9.70 11.35
C GLY A 281 2.83 -10.69 10.63
N ALA A 282 1.69 -11.01 11.22
CA ALA A 282 0.71 -11.90 10.61
C ALA A 282 0.17 -11.40 9.26
N LEU A 283 0.01 -10.08 9.11
CA LEU A 283 -0.36 -9.45 7.84
C LEU A 283 0.83 -9.46 6.86
N GLN A 284 1.98 -8.97 7.29
CA GLN A 284 3.12 -8.70 6.41
C GLN A 284 3.77 -9.98 5.85
N GLU A 285 3.85 -11.05 6.64
CA GLU A 285 4.46 -12.31 6.21
C GLU A 285 3.67 -13.06 5.11
N ARG A 286 2.41 -12.73 4.92
CA ARG A 286 1.61 -13.23 3.81
C ARG A 286 1.96 -12.57 2.48
N ILE A 287 2.56 -11.39 2.52
CA ILE A 287 2.94 -10.57 1.36
C ILE A 287 4.34 -10.99 0.93
N THR A 288 4.42 -11.89 -0.02
CA THR A 288 5.70 -12.45 -0.48
C THR A 288 5.58 -13.07 -1.88
N SER A 289 6.74 -13.35 -2.49
CA SER A 289 6.82 -14.15 -3.71
C SER A 289 6.76 -15.63 -3.39
N THR A 290 5.99 -16.36 -4.19
CA THR A 290 5.98 -17.82 -4.20
C THR A 290 6.45 -18.35 -5.56
N ARG A 291 6.62 -19.66 -5.68
CA ARG A 291 6.94 -20.29 -6.97
C ARG A 291 5.84 -20.12 -8.03
N LYS A 292 4.63 -19.75 -7.61
CA LYS A 292 3.46 -19.57 -8.49
C LYS A 292 3.28 -18.14 -8.98
N GLY A 293 3.63 -17.18 -8.17
CA GLY A 293 3.48 -15.76 -8.46
C GLY A 293 3.97 -14.89 -7.31
N SER A 294 3.73 -13.59 -7.37
CA SER A 294 4.15 -12.65 -6.35
C SER A 294 3.03 -11.72 -5.91
N ILE A 295 3.13 -11.25 -4.65
CA ILE A 295 2.41 -10.08 -4.18
C ILE A 295 3.45 -9.05 -3.78
N THR A 296 3.47 -7.93 -4.51
CA THR A 296 4.28 -6.75 -4.15
C THR A 296 3.35 -5.74 -3.53
N SER A 297 3.65 -5.26 -2.32
CA SER A 297 2.79 -4.29 -1.66
C SER A 297 3.39 -2.89 -1.67
N VAL A 298 2.52 -1.91 -1.91
CA VAL A 298 2.80 -0.49 -1.68
C VAL A 298 1.87 -0.02 -0.56
N GLN A 299 2.47 0.31 0.58
CA GLN A 299 1.75 0.64 1.79
C GLN A 299 1.96 2.11 2.12
N ALA A 300 0.90 2.90 2.10
CA ALA A 300 0.96 4.26 2.59
C ALA A 300 1.13 4.23 4.11
N VAL A 301 2.12 4.94 4.60
CA VAL A 301 2.46 5.00 6.02
C VAL A 301 2.26 6.43 6.53
N TYR A 302 1.36 6.58 7.48
CA TYR A 302 1.22 7.81 8.24
C TYR A 302 2.14 7.75 9.46
N VAL A 303 2.88 8.83 9.68
CA VAL A 303 3.78 8.97 10.83
C VAL A 303 3.20 10.03 11.77
N PRO A 304 2.64 9.64 12.93
CA PRO A 304 2.09 10.60 13.88
C PRO A 304 3.12 11.61 14.34
N ALA A 305 2.78 12.91 14.25
CA ALA A 305 3.65 14.02 14.65
C ALA A 305 5.06 14.00 14.02
N ASP A 306 5.21 13.35 12.87
CA ASP A 306 6.50 13.12 12.20
C ASP A 306 7.54 12.38 13.08
N ASP A 307 7.06 11.63 14.08
CA ASP A 307 7.89 10.86 15.00
C ASP A 307 8.08 9.42 14.50
N LEU A 308 9.21 9.16 13.87
CA LEU A 308 9.59 7.84 13.37
C LEU A 308 9.84 6.81 14.49
N THR A 309 9.92 7.25 15.75
CA THR A 309 10.08 6.36 16.90
C THR A 309 8.76 5.90 17.50
N ASP A 310 7.64 6.44 17.02
CA ASP A 310 6.31 5.94 17.39
C ASP A 310 6.21 4.44 17.08
N PRO A 311 5.66 3.62 17.99
CA PRO A 311 5.64 2.16 17.84
C PRO A 311 4.98 1.64 16.56
N ALA A 312 3.95 2.32 16.03
CA ALA A 312 3.26 1.86 14.82
C ALA A 312 4.13 2.01 13.56
N PRO A 313 4.66 3.19 13.20
CA PRO A 313 5.58 3.30 12.08
C PRO A 313 6.86 2.50 12.32
N ALA A 314 7.44 2.51 13.51
CA ALA A 314 8.65 1.76 13.83
C ALA A 314 8.49 0.25 13.57
N THR A 315 7.37 -0.34 13.98
CA THR A 315 7.07 -1.75 13.70
C THR A 315 6.88 -2.00 12.20
N THR A 316 6.19 -1.10 11.50
CA THR A 316 6.00 -1.20 10.06
C THR A 316 7.33 -1.16 9.31
N PHE A 317 8.25 -0.29 9.68
CA PHE A 317 9.57 -0.17 9.05
C PHE A 317 10.39 -1.45 9.08
N THR A 318 10.23 -2.28 10.12
CA THR A 318 10.96 -3.55 10.20
C THR A 318 10.62 -4.52 9.07
N HIS A 319 9.44 -4.37 8.47
CA HIS A 319 8.96 -5.21 7.37
C HIS A 319 9.23 -4.65 5.97
N LEU A 320 9.57 -3.37 5.87
CA LEU A 320 9.73 -2.71 4.56
C LEU A 320 11.05 -3.04 3.88
N ASP A 321 10.99 -3.33 2.59
CA ASP A 321 12.14 -3.58 1.72
C ASP A 321 12.61 -2.32 0.99
N ALA A 322 11.69 -1.40 0.71
CA ALA A 322 11.98 -0.11 0.09
C ALA A 322 11.08 0.97 0.68
N THR A 323 11.56 2.20 0.57
CA THR A 323 10.85 3.39 1.03
C THR A 323 10.85 4.44 -0.07
N THR A 324 9.67 4.87 -0.49
CA THR A 324 9.48 5.97 -1.44
C THR A 324 8.92 7.17 -0.69
N VAL A 325 9.69 8.25 -0.63
CA VAL A 325 9.33 9.49 0.08
C VAL A 325 8.92 10.54 -0.94
N LEU A 326 7.69 11.05 -0.82
CA LEU A 326 7.18 12.16 -1.61
C LEU A 326 7.39 13.48 -0.85
N SER A 327 8.04 14.44 -1.49
CA SER A 327 8.45 15.71 -0.90
C SER A 327 7.61 16.87 -1.39
N ARG A 328 7.14 17.73 -0.47
CA ARG A 328 6.48 18.99 -0.82
C ARG A 328 7.42 19.98 -1.49
N ASP A 329 8.68 19.99 -1.07
CA ASP A 329 9.68 20.91 -1.64
C ASP A 329 9.92 20.61 -3.11
N ILE A 330 10.00 19.33 -3.47
CA ILE A 330 10.12 18.89 -4.85
C ILE A 330 8.85 19.19 -5.64
N ALA A 331 7.68 18.93 -5.06
CA ALA A 331 6.40 19.25 -5.68
C ALA A 331 6.23 20.78 -5.92
N SER A 332 6.70 21.61 -5.00
CA SER A 332 6.65 23.08 -5.14
C SER A 332 7.52 23.61 -6.28
N GLN A 333 8.52 22.85 -6.70
CA GLN A 333 9.38 23.14 -7.84
C GLN A 333 8.78 22.67 -9.17
N GLY A 334 7.57 22.08 -9.15
CA GLY A 334 6.90 21.54 -10.34
C GLY A 334 7.51 20.24 -10.86
N ILE A 335 8.28 19.54 -10.06
CA ILE A 335 8.90 18.25 -10.40
C ILE A 335 7.99 17.12 -9.94
N TYR A 336 7.44 16.37 -10.90
CA TYR A 336 6.57 15.22 -10.64
C TYR A 336 7.04 13.97 -11.41
N PRO A 337 7.00 12.77 -10.80
CA PRO A 337 6.58 12.50 -9.43
C PRO A 337 7.54 13.17 -8.42
N ALA A 338 6.98 13.67 -7.33
CA ALA A 338 7.73 14.42 -6.32
C ALA A 338 8.49 13.50 -5.34
N VAL A 339 9.10 12.45 -5.86
CA VAL A 339 9.91 11.49 -5.09
C VAL A 339 11.23 12.13 -4.71
N ASP A 340 11.55 12.10 -3.41
CA ASP A 340 12.82 12.58 -2.91
C ASP A 340 13.91 11.52 -3.13
N PRO A 341 14.88 11.78 -4.02
CA PRO A 341 15.91 10.80 -4.35
C PRO A 341 16.97 10.62 -3.26
N LEU A 342 17.03 11.52 -2.27
CA LEU A 342 17.96 11.43 -1.16
C LEU A 342 17.36 10.71 0.05
N ASP A 343 16.07 10.87 0.29
CA ASP A 343 15.37 10.25 1.42
C ASP A 343 14.74 8.89 1.07
N SER A 344 14.58 8.59 -0.22
CA SER A 344 14.07 7.30 -0.68
C SER A 344 15.18 6.24 -0.72
N THR A 345 14.85 5.02 -0.29
CA THR A 345 15.82 3.92 -0.16
C THR A 345 15.25 2.61 -0.66
N SER A 346 16.13 1.66 -0.99
CA SER A 346 15.76 0.28 -1.28
C SER A 346 16.86 -0.68 -0.83
N ARG A 347 16.48 -1.78 -0.20
CA ARG A 347 17.41 -2.82 0.22
C ARG A 347 18.04 -3.57 -0.95
N ILE A 348 17.35 -3.61 -2.09
CA ILE A 348 17.86 -4.28 -3.28
C ILE A 348 18.78 -3.40 -4.13
N LEU A 349 18.98 -2.14 -3.78
CA LEU A 349 19.96 -1.27 -4.43
C LEU A 349 21.38 -1.65 -3.98
N SER A 350 21.85 -2.76 -4.47
CA SER A 350 23.18 -3.31 -4.24
C SER A 350 23.73 -3.90 -5.53
N PRO A 351 25.06 -3.93 -5.71
CA PRO A 351 25.67 -4.48 -6.93
C PRO A 351 25.27 -5.93 -7.23
N GLU A 352 25.01 -6.72 -6.18
CA GLU A 352 24.64 -8.13 -6.30
C GLU A 352 23.26 -8.35 -6.91
N VAL A 353 22.34 -7.40 -6.73
CA VAL A 353 20.95 -7.51 -7.18
C VAL A 353 20.71 -6.71 -8.46
N VAL A 354 21.06 -5.41 -8.45
CA VAL A 354 20.78 -4.52 -9.59
C VAL A 354 21.89 -4.48 -10.62
N GLY A 355 23.06 -5.01 -10.29
CA GLY A 355 24.28 -4.91 -11.10
C GLY A 355 25.11 -3.68 -10.76
N GLN A 356 26.40 -3.75 -11.12
CA GLN A 356 27.38 -2.71 -10.79
C GLN A 356 27.03 -1.36 -11.45
N GLU A 357 26.65 -1.40 -12.72
CA GLU A 357 26.28 -0.20 -13.48
C GLU A 357 25.14 0.60 -12.86
N HIS A 358 24.03 -0.07 -12.56
CA HIS A 358 22.87 0.57 -11.94
C HIS A 358 23.23 1.17 -10.58
N TYR A 359 23.94 0.40 -9.76
CA TYR A 359 24.35 0.85 -8.44
C TYR A 359 25.23 2.10 -8.50
N GLU A 360 26.24 2.12 -9.37
CA GLU A 360 27.13 3.26 -9.54
C GLU A 360 26.39 4.51 -10.01
N ILE A 361 25.53 4.38 -11.01
CA ILE A 361 24.73 5.50 -11.53
C ILE A 361 23.83 6.08 -10.44
N ALA A 362 23.13 5.22 -9.69
CA ALA A 362 22.26 5.65 -8.61
C ALA A 362 23.02 6.40 -7.52
N ARG A 363 24.20 5.90 -7.14
CA ARG A 363 25.07 6.54 -6.14
C ARG A 363 25.64 7.86 -6.63
N ASP A 364 26.04 7.95 -7.89
CA ASP A 364 26.55 9.18 -8.47
C ASP A 364 25.45 10.25 -8.59
N VAL A 365 24.25 9.85 -8.96
CA VAL A 365 23.07 10.75 -8.94
C VAL A 365 22.82 11.30 -7.54
N GLN A 366 22.79 10.44 -6.53
CA GLN A 366 22.60 10.86 -5.14
C GLN A 366 23.72 11.78 -4.66
N LYS A 367 24.95 11.50 -5.02
CA LYS A 367 26.11 12.30 -4.65
C LYS A 367 26.05 13.70 -5.26
N VAL A 368 25.71 13.80 -6.53
CA VAL A 368 25.55 15.10 -7.23
C VAL A 368 24.41 15.92 -6.59
N LEU A 369 23.27 15.29 -6.32
CA LEU A 369 22.14 15.96 -5.69
C LEU A 369 22.43 16.36 -4.24
N GLN A 370 23.17 15.55 -3.48
CA GLN A 370 23.59 15.89 -2.13
C GLN A 370 24.52 17.09 -2.13
N ARG A 371 25.49 17.12 -3.03
CA ARG A 371 26.41 18.26 -3.18
C ARG A 371 25.64 19.54 -3.55
N TYR A 372 24.69 19.43 -4.43
CA TYR A 372 23.82 20.56 -4.79
C TYR A 372 23.04 21.08 -3.59
N LYS A 373 22.48 20.20 -2.78
CA LYS A 373 21.76 20.57 -1.55
C LYS A 373 22.67 21.34 -0.58
N GLU A 374 23.91 20.91 -0.40
CA GLU A 374 24.91 21.60 0.44
C GLU A 374 25.27 22.99 -0.10
N LEU A 375 25.28 23.16 -1.42
CA LEU A 375 25.62 24.43 -2.05
C LEU A 375 24.43 25.42 -2.11
N GLN A 376 23.20 24.97 -1.88
CA GLN A 376 22.03 25.83 -1.98
C GLN A 376 22.06 27.02 -1.03
N ASP A 377 22.50 26.83 0.21
CA ASP A 377 22.62 27.91 1.18
C ASP A 377 23.67 28.95 0.76
N ILE A 378 24.77 28.49 0.19
CA ILE A 378 25.82 29.36 -0.35
C ILE A 378 25.30 30.16 -1.55
N ILE A 379 24.57 29.50 -2.44
CA ILE A 379 23.96 30.14 -3.62
C ILE A 379 22.93 31.19 -3.20
N ALA A 380 22.12 30.91 -2.19
CA ALA A 380 21.10 31.83 -1.69
C ALA A 380 21.67 33.10 -1.06
N ILE A 381 22.83 32.99 -0.39
CA ILE A 381 23.47 34.11 0.33
C ILE A 381 24.44 34.87 -0.56
N MET A 382 25.28 34.18 -1.28
CA MET A 382 26.44 34.76 -2.00
C MET A 382 26.25 34.79 -3.53
N GLY A 383 25.30 34.05 -4.07
CA GLY A 383 25.08 33.90 -5.51
C GLY A 383 25.93 32.82 -6.16
N MET A 384 25.60 32.51 -7.41
CA MET A 384 26.29 31.48 -8.22
C MET A 384 27.75 31.85 -8.54
N ASP A 385 28.04 33.13 -8.65
CA ASP A 385 29.34 33.61 -9.11
C ASP A 385 30.47 33.33 -8.13
N GLU A 386 30.16 33.18 -6.85
CA GLU A 386 31.13 32.86 -5.79
C GLU A 386 31.51 31.37 -5.74
N LEU A 387 30.83 30.52 -6.50
CA LEU A 387 31.18 29.09 -6.56
C LEU A 387 32.44 28.85 -7.40
N SER A 388 33.18 27.80 -7.03
CA SER A 388 34.23 27.28 -7.90
C SER A 388 33.67 26.80 -9.26
N GLU A 389 34.49 26.76 -10.29
CA GLU A 389 34.05 26.24 -11.60
C GLU A 389 33.60 24.78 -11.52
N GLU A 390 34.19 23.97 -10.64
CA GLU A 390 33.78 22.61 -10.37
C GLU A 390 32.41 22.56 -9.73
N ASP A 391 32.14 23.40 -8.74
CA ASP A 391 30.83 23.48 -8.10
C ASP A 391 29.74 24.02 -9.03
N LYS A 392 30.08 24.99 -9.88
CA LYS A 392 29.15 25.50 -10.94
C LYS A 392 28.76 24.39 -11.90
N LEU A 393 29.70 23.56 -12.32
CA LEU A 393 29.42 22.40 -13.18
C LEU A 393 28.54 21.37 -12.47
N THR A 394 28.87 21.07 -11.21
CA THR A 394 28.07 20.17 -10.36
C THR A 394 26.64 20.66 -10.21
N VAL A 395 26.42 21.94 -9.94
CA VAL A 395 25.07 22.55 -9.86
C VAL A 395 24.31 22.45 -11.17
N SER A 396 24.97 22.74 -12.29
CA SER A 396 24.36 22.62 -13.62
C SER A 396 23.88 21.20 -13.91
N ARG A 397 24.74 20.21 -13.66
CA ARG A 397 24.40 18.80 -13.85
C ARG A 397 23.33 18.33 -12.86
N ALA A 398 23.40 18.75 -11.59
CA ALA A 398 22.42 18.43 -10.57
C ALA A 398 21.02 18.92 -10.94
N ARG A 399 20.90 20.12 -11.46
CA ARG A 399 19.61 20.67 -11.93
C ARG A 399 19.04 19.88 -13.11
N LYS A 400 19.89 19.46 -14.04
CA LYS A 400 19.50 18.59 -15.15
C LYS A 400 19.05 17.21 -14.67
N VAL A 401 19.78 16.60 -13.76
CA VAL A 401 19.44 15.33 -13.10
C VAL A 401 18.09 15.45 -12.41
N GLN A 402 17.88 16.49 -11.62
CA GLN A 402 16.65 16.71 -10.87
C GLN A 402 15.44 16.84 -11.82
N ARG A 403 15.57 17.57 -12.90
CA ARG A 403 14.51 17.70 -13.92
C ARG A 403 14.29 16.43 -14.72
N PHE A 404 15.36 15.68 -15.02
CA PHE A 404 15.26 14.41 -15.73
C PHE A 404 14.63 13.28 -14.87
N LEU A 405 14.65 13.40 -13.55
CA LEU A 405 13.89 12.53 -12.66
C LEU A 405 12.37 12.73 -12.80
N SER A 406 11.92 13.86 -13.32
CA SER A 406 10.50 14.07 -13.62
C SER A 406 10.06 13.27 -14.85
N GLN A 407 8.78 12.98 -14.91
CA GLN A 407 8.20 12.14 -15.95
C GLN A 407 6.71 12.43 -16.08
N SER A 408 6.19 12.43 -17.31
CA SER A 408 4.76 12.51 -17.56
C SER A 408 4.10 11.16 -17.34
N PHE A 409 2.92 11.17 -16.71
CA PHE A 409 2.15 9.97 -16.38
C PHE A 409 0.95 9.79 -17.30
N HIS A 410 0.65 8.56 -17.67
CA HIS A 410 -0.53 8.22 -18.47
C HIS A 410 -1.83 8.64 -17.79
N VAL A 411 -1.93 8.41 -16.48
CA VAL A 411 -3.12 8.76 -15.69
C VAL A 411 -3.34 10.26 -15.51
N ALA A 412 -2.34 11.08 -15.83
CA ALA A 412 -2.38 12.53 -15.72
C ALA A 412 -2.52 13.25 -17.08
N GLU A 413 -2.57 12.53 -18.20
CA GLU A 413 -2.60 13.10 -19.55
C GLU A 413 -3.71 14.13 -19.75
N GLN A 414 -4.91 13.84 -19.27
CA GLN A 414 -6.07 14.74 -19.40
C GLN A 414 -5.92 16.05 -18.61
N PHE A 415 -5.08 16.06 -17.56
CA PHE A 415 -4.85 17.26 -16.74
C PHE A 415 -3.65 18.07 -17.22
N THR A 416 -2.61 17.37 -17.70
CA THR A 416 -1.34 18.00 -18.09
C THR A 416 -1.26 18.32 -19.58
N GLY A 417 -2.06 17.65 -20.42
CA GLY A 417 -1.97 17.72 -21.88
C GLY A 417 -0.71 17.07 -22.45
N MET A 418 0.08 16.38 -21.62
CA MET A 418 1.29 15.68 -22.03
C MET A 418 1.04 14.18 -22.09
N PRO A 419 1.44 13.49 -23.18
CA PRO A 419 1.33 12.04 -23.25
C PRO A 419 2.21 11.39 -22.18
N GLY A 420 1.66 10.39 -21.51
CA GLY A 420 2.38 9.60 -20.51
C GLY A 420 3.45 8.72 -21.14
N GLN A 421 4.45 8.37 -20.34
CA GLN A 421 5.56 7.54 -20.81
C GLN A 421 5.93 6.47 -19.80
N TYR A 422 6.09 5.27 -20.30
CA TYR A 422 6.77 4.18 -19.60
C TYR A 422 8.23 4.19 -20.03
N VAL A 423 9.15 4.37 -19.10
CA VAL A 423 10.58 4.44 -19.41
C VAL A 423 11.26 3.16 -18.94
N PRO A 424 11.75 2.31 -19.87
CA PRO A 424 12.50 1.11 -19.49
C PRO A 424 13.73 1.45 -18.65
N LEU A 425 14.07 0.62 -17.69
CA LEU A 425 15.23 0.82 -16.81
C LEU A 425 16.52 1.05 -17.59
N LYS A 426 16.71 0.33 -18.69
CA LYS A 426 17.88 0.48 -19.57
C LYS A 426 18.03 1.92 -20.10
N GLU A 427 16.92 2.53 -20.51
CA GLU A 427 16.90 3.91 -21.01
C GLU A 427 17.13 4.92 -19.88
N THR A 428 16.59 4.64 -18.69
CA THR A 428 16.86 5.44 -17.50
C THR A 428 18.35 5.46 -17.17
N LEU A 429 18.99 4.31 -17.14
CA LEU A 429 20.43 4.20 -16.87
C LEU A 429 21.27 4.91 -17.93
N ARG A 430 20.93 4.72 -19.21
CA ARG A 430 21.60 5.40 -20.32
C ARG A 430 21.54 6.92 -20.18
N GLY A 431 20.36 7.44 -19.92
CA GLY A 431 20.14 8.88 -19.82
C GLY A 431 20.90 9.52 -18.66
N PHE A 432 20.81 8.97 -17.47
CA PHE A 432 21.54 9.50 -16.31
C PHE A 432 23.04 9.38 -16.46
N ARG A 433 23.54 8.29 -17.05
CA ARG A 433 24.97 8.15 -17.35
C ARG A 433 25.46 9.26 -18.27
N MET A 434 24.73 9.56 -19.34
CA MET A 434 25.10 10.63 -20.28
C MET A 434 25.12 12.00 -19.61
N ILE A 435 24.17 12.29 -18.72
CA ILE A 435 24.16 13.56 -17.98
C ILE A 435 25.38 13.65 -17.04
N LEU A 436 25.66 12.58 -16.29
CA LEU A 436 26.79 12.54 -15.35
C LEU A 436 28.14 12.63 -16.05
N ASN A 437 28.27 12.05 -17.23
CA ASN A 437 29.51 12.07 -18.03
C ASN A 437 29.74 13.39 -18.77
N GLY A 438 28.79 14.31 -18.72
CA GLY A 438 28.91 15.61 -19.37
C GLY A 438 28.49 15.68 -20.84
N GLU A 439 27.96 14.61 -21.40
CA GLU A 439 27.50 14.56 -22.79
C GLU A 439 26.30 15.49 -23.06
N CYS A 440 25.65 15.96 -22.01
CA CYS A 440 24.48 16.84 -22.06
C CYS A 440 24.77 18.24 -21.51
N ASP A 441 26.02 18.60 -21.26
CA ASP A 441 26.38 19.87 -20.62
C ASP A 441 25.96 21.11 -21.45
N ASP A 442 25.93 20.97 -22.76
CA ASP A 442 25.53 22.06 -23.69
C ASP A 442 24.02 22.21 -23.85
N LEU A 443 23.23 21.32 -23.28
CA LEU A 443 21.76 21.35 -23.40
C LEU A 443 21.15 22.21 -22.29
N PRO A 444 20.03 22.94 -22.57
CA PRO A 444 19.37 23.75 -21.55
C PRO A 444 18.65 22.87 -20.53
N GLU A 445 18.63 23.31 -19.27
CA GLU A 445 17.95 22.59 -18.17
C GLU A 445 16.47 22.29 -18.47
N SER A 446 15.78 23.21 -19.17
CA SER A 446 14.36 23.05 -19.49
C SER A 446 14.04 21.87 -20.40
N ALA A 447 15.01 21.39 -21.17
CA ALA A 447 14.83 20.25 -22.06
C ALA A 447 14.64 18.92 -21.27
N PHE A 448 15.13 18.86 -20.05
CA PHE A 448 15.08 17.67 -19.22
C PHE A 448 13.76 17.50 -18.45
N LEU A 449 13.00 18.59 -18.30
CA LEU A 449 11.75 18.55 -17.55
C LEU A 449 10.68 17.74 -18.31
N PHE A 450 10.13 16.75 -17.63
CA PHE A 450 9.15 15.79 -18.17
C PHE A 450 9.59 15.09 -19.47
N ALA A 451 10.88 14.93 -19.65
CA ALA A 451 11.41 14.05 -20.70
C ALA A 451 11.23 12.58 -20.28
N GLY A 452 10.92 11.71 -21.21
CA GLY A 452 10.89 10.27 -20.96
C GLY A 452 12.30 9.69 -21.03
N THR A 453 12.81 9.53 -22.25
CA THR A 453 14.18 9.06 -22.49
C THR A 453 15.11 10.25 -22.77
N ILE A 454 16.42 9.98 -22.78
CA ILE A 454 17.41 11.01 -23.13
C ILE A 454 17.25 11.47 -24.58
N ASP A 455 16.74 10.62 -25.48
CA ASP A 455 16.49 10.99 -26.87
C ASP A 455 15.43 12.08 -26.98
N ASP A 456 14.44 12.09 -26.07
CA ASP A 456 13.45 13.17 -26.00
C ASP A 456 14.08 14.51 -25.60
N VAL A 457 15.14 14.49 -24.80
CA VAL A 457 15.90 15.70 -24.44
C VAL A 457 16.62 16.28 -25.66
N PHE A 458 17.24 15.43 -26.45
CA PHE A 458 17.91 15.88 -27.69
C PHE A 458 16.95 16.33 -28.77
N ALA A 459 15.69 15.88 -28.72
CA ALA A 459 14.65 16.25 -29.69
C ALA A 459 13.97 17.59 -29.35
N LYS A 460 14.11 18.10 -28.13
CA LYS A 460 13.60 19.41 -27.70
C LYS A 460 14.56 20.55 -28.06
#